data_eeecbedf1d136cab0e781813f7ab8d7c
#
_entry.id   eeecbedf1d136cab0e781813f7ab8d7c
#
_cell.length_a   1.000
_cell.length_b   1.000
_cell.length_c   1.000
_cell.angle_alpha   90.00
_cell.angle_beta   90.00
_cell.angle_gamma   90.00
#
_symmetry.space_group_name_H-M   'P 1'
#
loop_
_entity.id
_entity.type
_entity.pdbx_description
1 polymer ?
#
loop_
_entity_poly.entity_id
_entity_poly.type
_entity_poly.pdbx_seq_one_letter_code
_entity_poly.pdbx_strand_id
1 'polypeptide(L)'
;FKTYLTHKATAQDFLQIHLPPMLLQGCNLATLKLESGSFVEENLRAFYSDILYSMQTASGKGYIYALIEHQSSPDQHMTFRLMRYAIAAMQRHLDKGHSQLPVVIPVLFYHGIKSPYPFSMNWLHSFSDPQLAQQVYTGSFPLADITVISDDDIDKHRSIAVLETMQKHIRDRDLMAVAGTLGRQMSRRYNTQEQLKSSMEYLLEAGETEAPLRFVRTLLQHVPQHEELMMTIAQKLRQEGRQEG
;
A
#
# COMPACT_ATOMS: atom_id res chain seq x y z
N PHE A 1 -23.40 16.54 -22.42
CA PHE A 1 -23.39 15.48 -21.42
C PHE A 1 -23.31 16.06 -20.00
N LYS A 2 -22.22 16.76 -19.62
CA LYS A 2 -22.03 17.33 -18.28
C LYS A 2 -23.20 18.18 -17.85
N THR A 3 -23.68 19.06 -18.70
CA THR A 3 -24.82 19.96 -18.43
C THR A 3 -26.06 19.19 -17.98
N TYR A 4 -26.34 18.05 -18.59
CA TYR A 4 -27.47 17.22 -18.21
C TYR A 4 -27.25 16.50 -16.88
N LEU A 5 -26.11 15.85 -16.71
CA LEU A 5 -25.83 15.04 -15.52
C LEU A 5 -25.37 15.85 -14.30
N THR A 6 -25.21 17.17 -14.39
CA THR A 6 -25.07 18.02 -13.21
C THR A 6 -26.43 18.30 -12.53
N HIS A 7 -27.55 18.04 -13.22
CA HIS A 7 -28.89 18.12 -12.62
C HIS A 7 -29.20 16.84 -11.85
N LYS A 8 -29.50 16.98 -10.57
CA LYS A 8 -29.75 15.86 -9.66
C LYS A 8 -30.82 14.88 -10.17
N ALA A 9 -31.96 15.39 -10.66
CA ALA A 9 -33.06 14.56 -11.17
C ALA A 9 -32.58 13.70 -12.35
N THR A 10 -31.90 14.31 -13.33
CA THR A 10 -31.38 13.58 -14.49
C THR A 10 -30.32 12.52 -14.08
N ALA A 11 -29.48 12.83 -13.09
CA ALA A 11 -28.52 11.87 -12.58
C ALA A 11 -29.19 10.71 -11.82
N GLN A 12 -30.27 10.99 -11.07
CA GLN A 12 -31.07 9.95 -10.44
C GLN A 12 -31.68 9.01 -11.46
N ASP A 13 -32.36 9.54 -12.50
CA ASP A 13 -32.91 8.74 -13.59
C ASP A 13 -31.85 7.92 -14.30
N PHE A 14 -30.71 8.53 -14.61
CA PHE A 14 -29.58 7.85 -15.23
C PHE A 14 -29.09 6.65 -14.40
N LEU A 15 -28.85 6.86 -13.11
CA LEU A 15 -28.39 5.79 -12.22
C LEU A 15 -29.45 4.71 -12.03
N GLN A 16 -30.72 5.09 -11.91
CA GLN A 16 -31.81 4.16 -11.75
C GLN A 16 -32.00 3.25 -12.98
N ILE A 17 -31.77 3.78 -14.19
CA ILE A 17 -31.91 3.04 -15.44
C ILE A 17 -30.67 2.17 -15.73
N HIS A 18 -29.48 2.67 -15.45
CA HIS A 18 -28.23 2.06 -15.94
C HIS A 18 -27.46 1.26 -14.89
N LEU A 19 -27.72 1.45 -13.59
CA LEU A 19 -27.07 0.62 -12.58
C LEU A 19 -27.71 -0.77 -12.50
N PRO A 20 -26.90 -1.83 -12.36
CA PRO A 20 -27.41 -3.16 -12.04
C PRO A 20 -28.27 -3.14 -10.77
N PRO A 21 -29.39 -3.88 -10.74
CA PRO A 21 -30.33 -3.87 -9.60
C PRO A 21 -29.67 -4.16 -8.25
N MET A 22 -28.67 -5.07 -8.20
CA MET A 22 -27.93 -5.39 -6.98
C MET A 22 -27.16 -4.18 -6.42
N LEU A 23 -26.56 -3.36 -7.28
CA LEU A 23 -25.85 -2.15 -6.85
C LEU A 23 -26.84 -1.06 -6.45
N LEU A 24 -27.93 -0.93 -7.19
CA LEU A 24 -28.98 0.06 -6.95
C LEU A 24 -29.65 -0.14 -5.57
N GLN A 25 -29.86 -1.38 -5.14
CA GLN A 25 -30.41 -1.71 -3.81
C GLN A 25 -29.56 -1.16 -2.66
N GLY A 26 -28.24 -1.04 -2.87
CA GLY A 26 -27.31 -0.47 -1.89
C GLY A 26 -27.34 1.06 -1.82
N CYS A 27 -27.98 1.75 -2.77
CA CYS A 27 -27.91 3.19 -2.99
C CYS A 27 -29.15 3.92 -2.47
N ASN A 28 -28.94 5.00 -1.73
CA ASN A 28 -30.03 5.95 -1.41
C ASN A 28 -29.97 7.14 -2.37
N LEU A 29 -30.58 7.01 -3.56
CA LEU A 29 -30.58 8.04 -4.59
C LEU A 29 -31.21 9.37 -4.14
N ALA A 30 -32.10 9.37 -3.14
CA ALA A 30 -32.68 10.61 -2.60
C ALA A 30 -31.61 11.54 -2.00
N THR A 31 -30.50 10.96 -1.47
CA THR A 31 -29.39 11.68 -0.87
C THR A 31 -28.30 12.09 -1.87
N LEU A 32 -28.51 11.87 -3.17
CA LEU A 32 -27.54 12.15 -4.23
C LEU A 32 -27.11 13.63 -4.21
N LYS A 33 -25.81 13.86 -4.19
CA LYS A 33 -25.16 15.18 -4.16
C LYS A 33 -24.03 15.22 -5.16
N LEU A 34 -24.05 16.23 -6.04
CA LEU A 34 -22.93 16.48 -6.95
C LEU A 34 -21.69 16.92 -6.16
N GLU A 35 -20.60 16.23 -6.38
CA GLU A 35 -19.30 16.59 -5.85
C GLU A 35 -18.55 17.49 -6.85
N SER A 36 -17.72 18.40 -6.36
CA SER A 36 -16.92 19.26 -7.23
C SER A 36 -15.95 18.41 -8.08
N GLY A 37 -16.03 18.55 -9.40
CA GLY A 37 -15.38 17.66 -10.39
C GLY A 37 -13.86 17.81 -10.56
N SER A 38 -13.16 18.57 -9.71
CA SER A 38 -11.71 18.63 -9.78
C SER A 38 -11.06 17.57 -8.89
N PHE A 39 -10.96 16.35 -9.41
CA PHE A 39 -10.05 15.34 -8.89
C PHE A 39 -8.67 15.60 -9.48
N VAL A 40 -7.84 16.35 -8.80
CA VAL A 40 -6.47 16.54 -9.24
C VAL A 40 -5.58 16.28 -8.04
N GLU A 41 -4.93 15.12 -8.02
CA GLU A 41 -3.57 15.09 -7.54
C GLU A 41 -2.76 16.01 -8.46
N GLU A 42 -1.91 16.88 -7.95
CA GLU A 42 -1.10 17.82 -8.75
C GLU A 42 -0.30 17.14 -9.88
N ASN A 43 -0.01 15.85 -9.75
CA ASN A 43 0.67 15.01 -10.73
C ASN A 43 -0.24 14.36 -11.80
N LEU A 44 -1.57 14.47 -11.67
CA LEU A 44 -2.54 13.87 -12.58
C LEU A 44 -3.34 14.91 -13.36
N ARG A 45 -2.76 16.06 -13.70
CA ARG A 45 -3.38 17.19 -14.42
C ARG A 45 -4.11 16.86 -15.73
N ALA A 46 -4.06 15.62 -16.20
CA ALA A 46 -4.68 15.18 -17.46
C ALA A 46 -5.93 14.29 -17.29
N PHE A 47 -6.37 13.98 -16.08
CA PHE A 47 -7.40 12.97 -15.86
C PHE A 47 -8.55 13.51 -15.00
N TYR A 48 -9.57 14.06 -15.66
CA TYR A 48 -10.83 14.45 -15.03
C TYR A 48 -11.84 13.34 -15.24
N SER A 49 -12.47 12.82 -14.16
CA SER A 49 -13.75 12.16 -14.33
C SER A 49 -14.78 13.19 -14.77
N ASP A 50 -15.69 12.80 -15.66
CA ASP A 50 -16.67 13.74 -16.14
C ASP A 50 -17.63 14.18 -15.04
N ILE A 51 -18.14 13.27 -14.25
CA ILE A 51 -19.12 13.53 -13.19
C ILE A 51 -18.86 12.63 -11.98
N LEU A 52 -18.92 13.22 -10.78
CA LEU A 52 -18.89 12.47 -9.53
C LEU A 52 -20.08 12.90 -8.66
N TYR A 53 -20.82 11.92 -8.21
CA TYR A 53 -21.86 12.07 -7.21
C TYR A 53 -21.54 11.29 -5.95
N SER A 54 -21.83 11.87 -4.79
CA SER A 54 -21.88 11.15 -3.52
C SER A 54 -23.32 10.89 -3.11
N MET A 55 -23.53 9.80 -2.38
CA MET A 55 -24.81 9.44 -1.76
C MET A 55 -24.59 8.58 -0.53
N GLN A 56 -25.61 8.48 0.32
CA GLN A 56 -25.60 7.54 1.43
C GLN A 56 -25.93 6.12 0.93
N THR A 57 -25.45 5.11 1.67
CA THR A 57 -25.95 3.75 1.50
C THR A 57 -27.43 3.64 1.88
N ALA A 58 -28.12 2.63 1.40
CA ALA A 58 -29.53 2.38 1.76
C ALA A 58 -29.69 2.19 3.28
N SER A 59 -28.68 1.67 3.97
CA SER A 59 -28.66 1.53 5.44
C SER A 59 -28.34 2.84 6.19
N GLY A 60 -27.95 3.90 5.50
CA GLY A 60 -27.51 5.16 6.08
C GLY A 60 -26.14 5.14 6.77
N LYS A 61 -25.42 3.99 6.75
CA LYS A 61 -24.18 3.78 7.52
C LYS A 61 -22.88 4.03 6.74
N GLY A 62 -22.96 4.56 5.52
CA GLY A 62 -21.77 4.75 4.71
C GLY A 62 -22.03 5.63 3.50
N TYR A 63 -21.00 5.82 2.69
CA TYR A 63 -21.03 6.63 1.49
C TYR A 63 -20.78 5.79 0.25
N ILE A 64 -21.48 6.13 -0.83
CA ILE A 64 -21.28 5.60 -2.16
C ILE A 64 -20.98 6.79 -3.08
N TYR A 65 -20.02 6.62 -3.98
CA TYR A 65 -19.77 7.56 -5.05
C TYR A 65 -20.12 6.91 -6.38
N ALA A 66 -20.88 7.60 -7.21
CA ALA A 66 -21.10 7.23 -8.61
C ALA A 66 -20.18 8.09 -9.47
N LEU A 67 -19.23 7.46 -10.13
CA LEU A 67 -18.26 8.07 -11.02
C LEU A 67 -18.68 7.75 -12.45
N ILE A 68 -19.06 8.78 -13.22
CA ILE A 68 -19.58 8.60 -14.57
C ILE A 68 -18.56 9.20 -15.56
N GLU A 69 -18.05 8.38 -16.45
CA GLU A 69 -17.10 8.75 -17.50
C GLU A 69 -17.81 8.67 -18.86
N HIS A 70 -17.64 9.71 -19.68
CA HIS A 70 -18.27 9.85 -20.98
C HIS A 70 -17.23 9.70 -22.11
N GLN A 71 -17.46 8.75 -23.02
CA GLN A 71 -16.52 8.43 -24.08
C GLN A 71 -17.18 8.23 -25.43
N SER A 72 -16.56 8.82 -26.47
CA SER A 72 -16.93 8.61 -27.88
C SER A 72 -16.00 7.64 -28.61
N SER A 73 -14.80 7.41 -28.09
CA SER A 73 -13.82 6.48 -28.65
C SER A 73 -13.53 5.36 -27.67
N PRO A 74 -13.43 4.09 -28.14
CA PRO A 74 -13.06 2.99 -27.25
C PRO A 74 -11.64 3.15 -26.76
N ASP A 75 -11.42 2.89 -25.48
CA ASP A 75 -10.12 2.90 -24.83
C ASP A 75 -9.86 1.53 -24.19
N GLN A 76 -8.78 0.86 -24.61
CA GLN A 76 -8.39 -0.45 -24.10
C GLN A 76 -8.11 -0.44 -22.60
N HIS A 77 -7.65 0.68 -22.07
CA HIS A 77 -7.32 0.85 -20.65
C HIS A 77 -8.40 1.58 -19.84
N MET A 78 -9.63 1.67 -20.36
CA MET A 78 -10.72 2.37 -19.70
C MET A 78 -10.99 1.86 -18.30
N THR A 79 -11.04 0.56 -18.10
CA THR A 79 -11.32 -0.04 -16.78
C THR A 79 -10.23 0.27 -15.75
N PHE A 80 -8.95 0.29 -16.18
CA PHE A 80 -7.86 0.72 -15.32
C PHE A 80 -7.96 2.22 -15.00
N ARG A 81 -8.34 3.05 -15.98
CA ARG A 81 -8.57 4.48 -15.77
C ARG A 81 -9.70 4.73 -14.77
N LEU A 82 -10.81 4.01 -14.92
CA LEU A 82 -11.94 4.06 -13.97
C LEU A 82 -11.53 3.62 -12.56
N MET A 83 -10.71 2.58 -12.42
CA MET A 83 -10.18 2.13 -11.13
C MET A 83 -9.29 3.21 -10.48
N ARG A 84 -8.42 3.86 -11.26
CA ARG A 84 -7.60 4.98 -10.74
C ARG A 84 -8.46 6.12 -10.21
N TYR A 85 -9.52 6.48 -10.92
CA TYR A 85 -10.45 7.52 -10.48
C TYR A 85 -11.22 7.09 -9.23
N ALA A 86 -11.61 5.81 -9.14
CA ALA A 86 -12.26 5.27 -7.95
C ALA A 86 -11.34 5.35 -6.73
N ILE A 87 -10.07 4.99 -6.85
CA ILE A 87 -9.08 5.09 -5.78
C ILE A 87 -8.85 6.56 -5.37
N ALA A 88 -8.76 7.48 -6.32
CA ALA A 88 -8.64 8.91 -6.03
C ALA A 88 -9.86 9.46 -5.27
N ALA A 89 -11.07 9.01 -5.62
CA ALA A 89 -12.29 9.36 -4.91
C ALA A 89 -12.30 8.80 -3.47
N MET A 90 -11.82 7.58 -3.27
CA MET A 90 -11.67 6.96 -1.95
C MET A 90 -10.65 7.74 -1.09
N GLN A 91 -9.50 8.10 -1.64
CA GLN A 91 -8.49 8.89 -0.95
C GLN A 91 -9.05 10.24 -0.51
N ARG A 92 -9.69 10.97 -1.42
CA ARG A 92 -10.32 12.26 -1.08
C ARG A 92 -11.38 12.15 0.02
N HIS A 93 -12.08 11.03 0.09
CA HIS A 93 -13.03 10.78 1.18
C HIS A 93 -12.32 10.67 2.53
N LEU A 94 -11.21 9.96 2.59
CA LEU A 94 -10.37 9.88 3.79
C LEU A 94 -9.78 11.25 4.16
N ASP A 95 -9.32 12.03 3.19
CA ASP A 95 -8.73 13.37 3.39
C ASP A 95 -9.76 14.37 3.97
N LYS A 96 -11.06 14.11 3.77
CA LYS A 96 -12.14 14.86 4.44
C LYS A 96 -12.39 14.46 5.89
N GLY A 97 -11.58 13.53 6.44
CA GLY A 97 -11.64 13.08 7.84
C GLY A 97 -12.54 11.87 8.10
N HIS A 98 -13.00 11.18 7.05
CA HIS A 98 -13.73 9.93 7.22
C HIS A 98 -12.78 8.78 7.53
N SER A 99 -13.18 7.86 8.43
CA SER A 99 -12.34 6.74 8.87
C SER A 99 -12.50 5.45 8.02
N GLN A 100 -13.51 5.41 7.16
CA GLN A 100 -13.82 4.24 6.34
C GLN A 100 -13.84 4.62 4.87
N LEU A 101 -13.40 3.67 4.01
CA LEU A 101 -13.48 3.87 2.58
C LEU A 101 -14.94 3.86 2.09
N PRO A 102 -15.32 4.74 1.16
CA PRO A 102 -16.61 4.68 0.50
C PRO A 102 -16.59 3.60 -0.58
N VAL A 103 -17.74 3.06 -0.93
CA VAL A 103 -17.88 2.30 -2.17
C VAL A 103 -17.92 3.29 -3.34
N VAL A 104 -17.08 3.09 -4.35
CA VAL A 104 -17.13 3.88 -5.58
C VAL A 104 -17.62 2.99 -6.72
N ILE A 105 -18.67 3.40 -7.40
CA ILE A 105 -19.25 2.68 -8.52
C ILE A 105 -18.85 3.42 -9.81
N PRO A 106 -17.87 2.91 -10.57
CA PRO A 106 -17.50 3.49 -11.85
C PRO A 106 -18.52 3.09 -12.93
N VAL A 107 -18.98 4.05 -13.72
CA VAL A 107 -19.89 3.84 -14.84
C VAL A 107 -19.29 4.44 -16.10
N LEU A 108 -19.20 3.67 -17.16
CA LEU A 108 -18.83 4.17 -18.48
C LEU A 108 -20.10 4.44 -19.29
N PHE A 109 -20.29 5.70 -19.70
CA PHE A 109 -21.29 6.07 -20.69
C PHE A 109 -20.61 6.18 -22.06
N TYR A 110 -20.78 5.16 -22.89
CA TYR A 110 -20.18 5.06 -24.21
C TYR A 110 -21.19 5.37 -25.32
N HIS A 111 -20.81 6.23 -26.26
CA HIS A 111 -21.62 6.61 -27.40
C HIS A 111 -20.83 6.60 -28.74
N GLY A 112 -19.77 5.79 -28.82
CA GLY A 112 -18.90 5.76 -29.98
C GLY A 112 -19.49 5.01 -31.18
N ILE A 113 -18.84 5.19 -32.33
CA ILE A 113 -19.24 4.58 -33.60
C ILE A 113 -19.05 3.05 -33.60
N LYS A 114 -18.01 2.58 -32.88
CA LYS A 114 -17.73 1.15 -32.77
C LYS A 114 -18.68 0.50 -31.77
N SER A 115 -19.62 -0.29 -32.26
CA SER A 115 -20.67 -0.93 -31.45
C SER A 115 -20.68 -2.44 -31.67
N PRO A 116 -20.83 -3.24 -30.61
CA PRO A 116 -20.83 -2.87 -29.19
C PRO A 116 -19.47 -2.36 -28.71
N TYR A 117 -19.40 -1.83 -27.46
CA TYR A 117 -18.10 -1.46 -26.85
C TYR A 117 -17.15 -2.65 -26.87
N PRO A 118 -15.93 -2.51 -27.46
CA PRO A 118 -15.13 -3.67 -27.85
C PRO A 118 -14.25 -4.26 -26.73
N PHE A 119 -14.13 -3.59 -25.59
CA PHE A 119 -13.25 -4.01 -24.50
C PHE A 119 -14.03 -4.48 -23.28
N SER A 120 -13.40 -5.35 -22.49
CA SER A 120 -13.98 -5.84 -21.24
C SER A 120 -14.14 -4.70 -20.23
N MET A 121 -15.26 -4.71 -19.51
CA MET A 121 -15.48 -3.83 -18.36
C MET A 121 -15.00 -4.45 -17.02
N ASN A 122 -14.38 -5.63 -17.06
CA ASN A 122 -13.67 -6.19 -15.93
C ASN A 122 -12.20 -5.80 -16.01
N TRP A 123 -11.73 -4.98 -15.06
CA TRP A 123 -10.35 -4.46 -15.06
C TRP A 123 -9.29 -5.55 -14.90
N LEU A 124 -9.64 -6.70 -14.30
CA LEU A 124 -8.74 -7.85 -14.19
C LEU A 124 -8.37 -8.44 -15.56
N HIS A 125 -9.20 -8.27 -16.59
CA HIS A 125 -8.89 -8.69 -17.96
C HIS A 125 -7.87 -7.78 -18.66
N SER A 126 -7.45 -6.68 -18.03
CA SER A 126 -6.38 -5.82 -18.55
C SER A 126 -4.98 -6.33 -18.23
N PHE A 127 -4.86 -7.34 -17.37
CA PHE A 127 -3.57 -7.96 -17.02
C PHE A 127 -3.18 -9.04 -18.03
N SER A 128 -1.89 -9.26 -18.19
CA SER A 128 -1.36 -10.37 -19.01
C SER A 128 -1.73 -11.75 -18.44
N ASP A 129 -1.90 -11.85 -17.12
CA ASP A 129 -2.41 -13.01 -16.43
C ASP A 129 -3.62 -12.60 -15.54
N PRO A 130 -4.85 -12.68 -16.08
CA PRO A 130 -6.06 -12.32 -15.34
C PRO A 130 -6.35 -13.24 -14.15
N GLN A 131 -5.90 -14.50 -14.18
CA GLN A 131 -6.13 -15.44 -13.07
C GLN A 131 -5.25 -15.08 -11.87
N LEU A 132 -3.98 -14.78 -12.12
CA LEU A 132 -3.08 -14.29 -11.08
C LEU A 132 -3.57 -12.94 -10.53
N ALA A 133 -3.99 -12.03 -11.40
CA ALA A 133 -4.56 -10.73 -10.99
C ALA A 133 -5.79 -10.91 -10.10
N GLN A 134 -6.66 -11.86 -10.41
CA GLN A 134 -7.81 -12.18 -9.57
C GLN A 134 -7.38 -12.64 -8.17
N GLN A 135 -6.39 -13.52 -8.06
CA GLN A 135 -5.89 -14.00 -6.76
C GLN A 135 -5.31 -12.84 -5.92
N VAL A 136 -4.57 -11.93 -6.56
CA VAL A 136 -3.94 -10.80 -5.88
C VAL A 136 -4.95 -9.74 -5.45
N TYR A 137 -5.92 -9.40 -6.30
CA TYR A 137 -6.75 -8.20 -6.11
C TYR A 137 -8.18 -8.47 -5.59
N THR A 138 -8.59 -9.71 -5.43
CA THR A 138 -9.92 -10.04 -4.89
C THR A 138 -9.86 -10.74 -3.53
N GLY A 139 -8.67 -11.02 -3.02
CA GLY A 139 -8.44 -11.64 -1.71
C GLY A 139 -7.68 -10.74 -0.74
N SER A 140 -7.21 -11.34 0.34
CA SER A 140 -6.32 -10.67 1.30
C SER A 140 -4.91 -10.55 0.72
N PHE A 141 -4.26 -9.42 0.95
CA PHE A 141 -2.85 -9.27 0.62
C PHE A 141 -1.98 -10.14 1.55
N PRO A 142 -0.87 -10.72 1.03
CA PRO A 142 0.07 -11.45 1.86
C PRO A 142 0.65 -10.54 2.97
N LEU A 143 0.70 -11.08 4.18
CA LEU A 143 1.33 -10.43 5.33
C LEU A 143 2.52 -11.26 5.78
N ALA A 144 3.70 -10.68 5.84
CA ALA A 144 4.87 -11.23 6.52
C ALA A 144 4.98 -10.60 7.91
N ASP A 145 4.37 -11.24 8.90
CA ASP A 145 4.42 -10.78 10.29
C ASP A 145 5.53 -11.53 11.05
N ILE A 146 6.70 -10.92 11.15
CA ILE A 146 7.86 -11.51 11.84
C ILE A 146 7.67 -11.58 13.36
N THR A 147 6.72 -10.85 13.93
CA THR A 147 6.51 -10.81 15.39
C THR A 147 5.97 -12.14 15.93
N VAL A 148 5.29 -12.91 15.09
CA VAL A 148 4.70 -14.21 15.44
C VAL A 148 5.53 -15.41 15.01
N ILE A 149 6.61 -15.21 14.22
CA ILE A 149 7.52 -16.27 13.78
C ILE A 149 8.51 -16.55 14.92
N SER A 150 8.72 -17.83 15.27
CA SER A 150 9.70 -18.18 16.30
C SER A 150 11.13 -17.86 15.86
N ASP A 151 12.03 -17.56 16.83
CA ASP A 151 13.43 -17.27 16.51
C ASP A 151 14.12 -18.50 15.89
N ASP A 152 13.72 -19.71 16.30
CA ASP A 152 14.21 -20.96 15.72
C ASP A 152 13.78 -21.14 14.26
N ASP A 153 12.62 -20.63 13.87
CA ASP A 153 12.18 -20.65 12.47
C ASP A 153 12.87 -19.55 11.68
N ILE A 154 12.99 -18.34 12.22
CA ILE A 154 13.76 -17.25 11.61
C ILE A 154 15.20 -17.71 11.34
N ASP A 155 15.83 -18.45 12.26
CA ASP A 155 17.20 -18.94 12.09
C ASP A 155 17.37 -19.85 10.85
N LYS A 156 16.30 -20.43 10.33
CA LYS A 156 16.30 -21.26 9.10
C LYS A 156 16.13 -20.44 7.81
N HIS A 157 15.81 -19.17 7.87
CA HIS A 157 15.44 -18.33 6.73
C HIS A 157 16.62 -17.83 5.88
N ARG A 158 17.82 -18.42 6.04
CA ARG A 158 19.01 -18.15 5.22
C ARG A 158 19.43 -16.66 5.24
N SER A 159 19.46 -16.02 4.06
CA SER A 159 19.96 -14.63 3.93
C SER A 159 19.06 -13.57 4.59
N ILE A 160 17.75 -13.84 4.74
CA ILE A 160 16.83 -12.88 5.36
C ILE A 160 16.84 -12.96 6.90
N ALA A 161 17.33 -14.05 7.48
CA ALA A 161 17.32 -14.31 8.92
C ALA A 161 17.92 -13.16 9.76
N VAL A 162 19.04 -12.58 9.30
CA VAL A 162 19.69 -11.44 9.98
C VAL A 162 18.72 -10.26 10.08
N LEU A 163 18.09 -9.90 8.96
CA LEU A 163 17.13 -8.78 8.92
C LEU A 163 15.93 -9.05 9.81
N GLU A 164 15.34 -10.24 9.72
CA GLU A 164 14.15 -10.60 10.50
C GLU A 164 14.44 -10.62 12.01
N THR A 165 15.57 -11.18 12.43
CA THR A 165 16.00 -11.17 13.83
C THR A 165 16.20 -9.73 14.32
N MET A 166 16.90 -8.89 13.55
CA MET A 166 17.07 -7.48 13.89
C MET A 166 15.72 -6.76 14.04
N GLN A 167 14.87 -6.84 13.04
CA GLN A 167 13.60 -6.11 13.04
C GLN A 167 12.65 -6.59 14.14
N LYS A 168 12.67 -7.87 14.48
CA LYS A 168 11.86 -8.44 15.54
C LYS A 168 12.29 -7.92 16.91
N HIS A 169 13.62 -7.82 17.16
CA HIS A 169 14.19 -7.54 18.46
C HIS A 169 14.72 -6.11 18.64
N ILE A 170 14.70 -5.26 17.62
CA ILE A 170 15.28 -3.91 17.69
C ILE A 170 14.69 -3.03 18.80
N ARG A 171 13.47 -3.34 19.25
CA ARG A 171 12.77 -2.62 20.32
C ARG A 171 12.89 -3.30 21.69
N ASP A 172 13.65 -4.38 21.79
CA ASP A 172 13.92 -5.03 23.07
C ASP A 172 14.82 -4.14 23.91
N ARG A 173 14.65 -4.18 25.24
CA ARG A 173 15.46 -3.39 26.18
C ARG A 173 16.95 -3.68 26.10
N ASP A 174 17.33 -4.89 25.73
CA ASP A 174 18.73 -5.31 25.62
C ASP A 174 18.91 -6.31 24.48
N LEU A 175 19.53 -5.86 23.41
CA LEU A 175 19.91 -6.68 22.26
C LEU A 175 20.95 -7.77 22.58
N MET A 176 21.56 -7.77 23.78
CA MET A 176 22.47 -8.82 24.20
C MET A 176 21.84 -10.21 24.15
N ALA A 177 20.53 -10.32 24.37
CA ALA A 177 19.81 -11.59 24.31
C ALA A 177 19.94 -12.29 22.94
N VAL A 178 19.98 -11.53 21.86
CA VAL A 178 20.05 -12.04 20.47
C VAL A 178 21.42 -11.89 19.81
N ALA A 179 22.41 -11.32 20.50
CA ALA A 179 23.74 -11.07 19.95
C ALA A 179 24.42 -12.35 19.40
N GLY A 180 24.33 -13.45 20.14
CA GLY A 180 24.90 -14.74 19.69
C GLY A 180 24.18 -15.31 18.47
N THR A 181 22.86 -15.17 18.38
CA THR A 181 22.06 -15.60 17.22
C THR A 181 22.39 -14.78 16.00
N LEU A 182 22.42 -13.45 16.11
CA LEU A 182 22.84 -12.54 15.04
C LEU A 182 24.24 -12.86 14.55
N GLY A 183 25.21 -13.04 15.47
CA GLY A 183 26.58 -13.39 15.11
C GLY A 183 26.66 -14.70 14.30
N ARG A 184 25.98 -15.76 14.74
CA ARG A 184 25.90 -17.03 14.01
C ARG A 184 25.27 -16.87 12.63
N GLN A 185 24.17 -16.11 12.53
CA GLN A 185 23.48 -15.87 11.26
C GLN A 185 24.40 -15.11 10.28
N MET A 186 25.08 -14.06 10.75
CA MET A 186 26.05 -13.30 9.96
C MET A 186 27.24 -14.15 9.49
N SER A 187 27.68 -15.14 10.29
CA SER A 187 28.79 -16.03 9.95
C SER A 187 28.49 -17.02 8.82
N ARG A 188 27.21 -17.27 8.54
CA ARG A 188 26.76 -18.23 7.49
C ARG A 188 27.05 -17.80 6.06
N ARG A 189 27.56 -16.58 5.84
CA ARG A 189 27.95 -16.03 4.53
C ARG A 189 26.81 -15.94 3.51
N TYR A 190 25.57 -15.85 3.97
CA TYR A 190 24.42 -15.60 3.10
C TYR A 190 24.26 -14.12 2.74
N ASN A 191 24.90 -13.23 3.49
CA ASN A 191 24.81 -11.79 3.35
C ASN A 191 26.08 -11.20 2.76
N THR A 192 25.95 -10.15 1.96
CA THR A 192 27.10 -9.39 1.43
C THR A 192 27.74 -8.55 2.51
N GLN A 193 28.98 -8.08 2.27
CA GLN A 193 29.66 -7.15 3.20
C GLN A 193 28.86 -5.86 3.40
N GLU A 194 28.23 -5.34 2.34
CA GLU A 194 27.39 -4.15 2.41
C GLU A 194 26.17 -4.37 3.30
N GLN A 195 25.46 -5.51 3.14
CA GLN A 195 24.34 -5.87 4.00
C GLN A 195 24.75 -5.99 5.47
N LEU A 196 25.88 -6.64 5.75
CA LEU A 196 26.39 -6.79 7.11
C LEU A 196 26.76 -5.42 7.71
N LYS A 197 27.40 -4.54 6.92
CA LYS A 197 27.73 -3.18 7.34
C LYS A 197 26.45 -2.40 7.70
N SER A 198 25.46 -2.36 6.81
CA SER A 198 24.20 -1.68 7.06
C SER A 198 23.46 -2.25 8.27
N SER A 199 23.50 -3.57 8.46
CA SER A 199 22.92 -4.23 9.62
C SER A 199 23.58 -3.78 10.92
N MET A 200 24.91 -3.67 10.93
CA MET A 200 25.66 -3.23 12.11
C MET A 200 25.42 -1.76 12.43
N GLU A 201 25.44 -0.89 11.42
CA GLU A 201 25.11 0.53 11.57
C GLU A 201 23.72 0.67 12.20
N TYR A 202 22.72 -0.02 11.66
CA TYR A 202 21.36 0.02 12.17
C TYR A 202 21.22 -0.49 13.62
N LEU A 203 21.87 -1.62 13.96
CA LEU A 203 21.86 -2.16 15.33
C LEU A 203 22.49 -1.21 16.35
N LEU A 204 23.52 -0.48 15.96
CA LEU A 204 24.23 0.45 16.85
C LEU A 204 23.52 1.82 16.95
N GLU A 205 22.78 2.25 15.92
CA GLU A 205 22.04 3.51 15.93
C GLU A 205 20.65 3.37 16.60
N ALA A 206 19.93 2.29 16.29
CA ALA A 206 18.53 2.14 16.68
C ALA A 206 18.32 1.16 17.83
N GLY A 207 19.30 0.32 18.14
CA GLY A 207 19.18 -0.71 19.17
C GLY A 207 19.60 -0.23 20.55
N GLU A 208 18.89 -0.70 21.59
CA GLU A 208 19.25 -0.46 22.98
C GLU A 208 20.06 -1.63 23.54
N THR A 209 21.14 -1.35 24.26
CA THR A 209 21.91 -2.35 25.01
C THR A 209 22.65 -1.70 26.17
N GLU A 210 22.59 -2.34 27.33
CA GLU A 210 23.30 -1.88 28.53
C GLU A 210 24.84 -2.00 28.38
N ALA A 211 25.31 -2.86 27.46
CA ALA A 211 26.72 -3.16 27.27
C ALA A 211 27.15 -3.14 25.79
N PRO A 212 27.17 -1.96 25.11
CA PRO A 212 27.44 -1.87 23.66
C PRO A 212 28.74 -2.54 23.22
N LEU A 213 29.81 -2.39 23.99
CA LEU A 213 31.10 -3.03 23.67
C LEU A 213 31.07 -4.55 23.80
N ARG A 214 30.32 -5.06 24.75
CA ARG A 214 30.15 -6.50 24.92
C ARG A 214 29.29 -7.06 23.80
N PHE A 215 28.26 -6.34 23.38
CA PHE A 215 27.43 -6.69 22.23
C PHE A 215 28.27 -6.81 20.96
N VAL A 216 29.03 -5.79 20.62
CA VAL A 216 29.95 -5.79 19.45
C VAL A 216 30.95 -6.93 19.53
N ARG A 217 31.57 -7.17 20.69
CA ARG A 217 32.53 -8.28 20.87
C ARG A 217 31.86 -9.64 20.67
N THR A 218 30.64 -9.82 21.15
CA THR A 218 29.89 -11.08 20.97
C THR A 218 29.60 -11.35 19.49
N LEU A 219 29.22 -10.33 18.72
CA LEU A 219 29.07 -10.45 17.27
C LEU A 219 30.41 -10.79 16.58
N LEU A 220 31.49 -10.11 16.94
CA LEU A 220 32.82 -10.32 16.38
C LEU A 220 33.40 -11.72 16.62
N GLN A 221 33.03 -12.40 17.70
CA GLN A 221 33.41 -13.78 17.93
C GLN A 221 32.95 -14.72 16.81
N HIS A 222 31.84 -14.38 16.14
CA HIS A 222 31.29 -15.18 15.05
C HIS A 222 31.72 -14.70 13.65
N VAL A 223 32.13 -13.44 13.53
CA VAL A 223 32.50 -12.82 12.23
C VAL A 223 33.82 -12.05 12.34
N PRO A 224 34.95 -12.68 12.74
CA PRO A 224 36.21 -12.02 12.99
C PRO A 224 36.79 -11.31 11.75
N GLN A 225 36.43 -11.77 10.55
CA GLN A 225 36.82 -11.13 9.28
C GLN A 225 36.23 -9.73 9.08
N HIS A 226 35.27 -9.31 9.90
CA HIS A 226 34.65 -7.97 9.85
C HIS A 226 35.05 -7.09 11.05
N GLU A 227 36.06 -7.46 11.82
CA GLU A 227 36.49 -6.76 13.04
C GLU A 227 36.81 -5.29 12.77
N GLU A 228 37.64 -5.02 11.74
CA GLU A 228 38.05 -3.66 11.39
C GLU A 228 36.83 -2.77 11.04
N LEU A 229 35.89 -3.32 10.28
CA LEU A 229 34.63 -2.63 9.92
C LEU A 229 33.77 -2.30 11.16
N MET A 230 33.56 -3.28 12.03
CA MET A 230 32.73 -3.13 13.24
C MET A 230 33.35 -2.18 14.25
N MET A 231 34.70 -2.26 14.44
CA MET A 231 35.42 -1.35 15.34
C MET A 231 35.37 0.08 14.83
N THR A 232 35.46 0.29 13.51
CA THR A 232 35.36 1.62 12.90
C THR A 232 33.97 2.23 13.13
N ILE A 233 32.92 1.46 12.97
CA ILE A 233 31.54 1.91 13.21
C ILE A 233 31.33 2.24 14.69
N ALA A 234 31.75 1.36 15.60
CA ALA A 234 31.65 1.58 17.03
C ALA A 234 32.44 2.81 17.52
N GLN A 235 33.58 3.13 16.88
CA GLN A 235 34.38 4.33 17.17
C GLN A 235 33.67 5.60 16.70
N LYS A 236 33.08 5.58 15.49
CA LYS A 236 32.33 6.72 14.96
C LYS A 236 31.16 7.09 15.88
N LEU A 237 30.35 6.12 16.26
CA LEU A 237 29.20 6.34 17.16
C LEU A 237 29.59 6.86 18.53
N ARG A 238 30.75 6.43 19.05
CA ARG A 238 31.33 7.01 20.29
C ARG A 238 31.75 8.47 20.14
N GLN A 239 32.24 8.84 18.97
CA GLN A 239 32.63 10.22 18.71
C GLN A 239 31.40 11.13 18.56
N GLU A 240 30.37 10.66 17.86
CA GLU A 240 29.09 11.36 17.69
C GLU A 240 28.37 11.55 19.03
N GLY A 241 28.24 10.50 19.86
CA GLY A 241 27.64 10.59 21.19
C GLY A 241 28.43 11.44 22.20
N ARG A 242 29.75 11.74 21.94
CA ARG A 242 30.51 12.70 22.75
C ARG A 242 30.36 14.13 22.27
N GLN A 243 29.92 14.39 21.06
CA GLN A 243 29.70 15.72 20.51
C GLN A 243 28.30 16.26 20.82
N GLU A 244 27.34 15.36 21.11
CA GLU A 244 25.95 15.71 21.44
C GLU A 244 25.68 15.85 22.96
N GLY A 245 26.58 15.48 23.81
CA GLY A 245 26.57 15.62 25.28
C GLY A 245 27.58 16.62 25.79
#